data_c66216232079864c8c306dccae00be6b
#
_entry.id   c66216232079864c8c306dccae00be6b
#
_cell.length_a   1.000
_cell.length_b   1.000
_cell.length_c   1.000
_cell.angle_alpha   90.00
_cell.angle_beta   90.00
_cell.angle_gamma   90.00
#
_symmetry.space_group_name_H-M   'P 1'
#
loop_
_entity.id
_entity.type
_entity.pdbx_description
1 polymer ?
#
loop_
_entity_poly.entity_id
_entity_poly.type
_entity_poly.pdbx_seq_one_letter_code
_entity_poly.pdbx_strand_id
1 'polypeptide(L)'
;MSNLLFRHLKKASQDLVLGRTGPCGLFPKFKISPHVRNFHSYVVGLTGRGKSKFLQSCILQDIKANRGCAIIDPHGDLAKDILQSLISDGYFDDPSNYERIIYVAPRRRDYMIPFNVLARPDQETETYEICQRVINSFMRTWSRTLQEPPRFQQVMRASLSALVETKRTICDLYPLLTNDTFRETVLEQIYD
;
A
#
# COMPACT_ATOMS: atom_id res chain seq x y z
N MET A 1 34.52 13.54 30.30
CA MET A 1 34.14 14.80 29.62
C MET A 1 33.70 14.44 28.20
N SER A 2 32.41 14.20 28.02
CA SER A 2 31.83 13.75 26.75
C SER A 2 31.22 14.93 26.03
N ASN A 3 31.87 15.34 24.94
CA ASN A 3 31.30 16.32 24.02
C ASN A 3 30.14 15.68 23.23
N LEU A 4 28.93 15.87 23.70
CA LEU A 4 27.71 15.69 22.95
C LEU A 4 27.63 16.82 21.91
N LEU A 5 28.14 16.55 20.72
CA LEU A 5 27.84 17.33 19.53
C LEU A 5 26.36 17.12 19.19
N PHE A 6 25.52 18.04 19.65
CA PHE A 6 24.18 18.19 19.12
C PHE A 6 24.30 18.58 17.65
N ARG A 7 24.26 17.58 16.78
CA ARG A 7 24.06 17.79 15.34
C ARG A 7 22.67 18.40 15.22
N HIS A 8 22.62 19.70 15.00
CA HIS A 8 21.41 20.38 14.57
C HIS A 8 20.98 19.74 13.24
N LEU A 9 20.13 18.73 13.34
CA LEU A 9 19.36 18.26 12.20
C LEU A 9 18.58 19.47 11.71
N LYS A 10 19.05 20.13 10.67
CA LYS A 10 18.23 21.07 9.91
C LYS A 10 16.94 20.34 9.62
N LYS A 11 15.85 20.80 10.26
CA LYS A 11 14.50 20.31 10.02
C LYS A 11 14.31 20.38 8.51
N ALA A 12 14.36 19.23 7.83
CA ALA A 12 14.26 19.20 6.38
C ALA A 12 12.99 19.95 6.00
N SER A 13 13.08 20.87 5.05
CA SER A 13 11.92 21.63 4.59
C SER A 13 10.82 20.64 4.25
N GLN A 14 9.68 20.74 4.95
CA GLN A 14 8.52 19.87 4.70
C GLN A 14 7.87 20.18 3.34
N ASP A 15 8.30 21.26 2.68
CA ASP A 15 7.81 21.67 1.38
C ASP A 15 8.23 20.70 0.29
N LEU A 16 7.32 20.42 -0.64
CA LEU A 16 7.60 19.68 -1.86
C LEU A 16 8.00 20.64 -2.97
N VAL A 17 9.16 20.42 -3.56
CA VAL A 17 9.64 21.22 -4.70
C VAL A 17 9.04 20.64 -5.99
N LEU A 18 8.21 21.40 -6.68
CA LEU A 18 7.61 21.00 -7.94
C LEU A 18 8.49 21.34 -9.15
N GLY A 19 9.35 22.34 -9.03
CA GLY A 19 10.21 22.78 -10.11
C GLY A 19 10.91 24.08 -9.81
N ARG A 20 11.54 24.65 -10.83
CA ARG A 20 12.12 25.99 -10.80
C ARG A 20 11.40 26.86 -11.84
N THR A 21 11.20 28.12 -11.53
CA THR A 21 10.61 29.08 -12.44
C THR A 21 11.68 29.73 -13.33
N GLY A 22 11.26 30.21 -14.50
CA GLY A 22 12.09 30.98 -15.42
C GLY A 22 13.02 30.19 -16.34
N PRO A 23 13.66 30.88 -17.29
CA PRO A 23 14.55 30.24 -18.25
C PRO A 23 15.79 29.68 -17.54
N CYS A 24 16.19 28.47 -17.96
CA CYS A 24 17.35 27.73 -17.44
C CYS A 24 17.33 27.42 -15.93
N GLY A 25 16.18 27.54 -15.25
CA GLY A 25 16.05 27.22 -13.83
C GLY A 25 16.80 28.19 -12.89
N LEU A 26 17.09 29.42 -13.34
CA LEU A 26 17.80 30.45 -12.57
C LEU A 26 16.94 31.10 -11.48
N PHE A 27 15.62 30.91 -11.52
CA PHE A 27 14.67 31.53 -10.58
C PHE A 27 14.34 30.64 -9.37
N PRO A 28 13.64 31.19 -8.36
CA PRO A 28 13.31 30.47 -7.14
C PRO A 28 12.58 29.15 -7.39
N LYS A 29 12.81 28.18 -6.51
CA LYS A 29 12.07 26.91 -6.52
C LYS A 29 10.59 27.17 -6.24
N PHE A 30 9.72 26.64 -7.11
CA PHE A 30 8.29 26.59 -6.83
C PHE A 30 8.01 25.43 -5.88
N LYS A 31 7.39 25.74 -4.74
CA LYS A 31 7.17 24.79 -3.66
C LYS A 31 5.73 24.79 -3.23
N ILE A 32 5.26 23.65 -2.75
CA ILE A 32 3.98 23.52 -2.06
C ILE A 32 4.21 23.08 -0.62
N SER A 33 3.47 23.71 0.29
CA SER A 33 3.54 23.40 1.71
C SER A 33 2.81 22.09 2.04
N PRO A 34 3.11 21.45 3.20
CA PRO A 34 2.41 20.25 3.65
C PRO A 34 0.89 20.47 3.76
N HIS A 35 0.44 21.64 4.18
CA HIS A 35 -0.99 21.95 4.28
C HIS A 35 -1.70 21.87 2.91
N VAL A 36 -1.07 22.40 1.86
CA VAL A 36 -1.63 22.33 0.48
C VAL A 36 -1.63 20.88 -0.04
N ARG A 37 -0.70 20.05 0.41
CA ARG A 37 -0.63 18.63 0.03
C ARG A 37 -1.74 17.76 0.62
N ASN A 38 -2.45 18.23 1.64
CA ASN A 38 -3.63 17.53 2.17
C ASN A 38 -4.81 17.54 1.19
N PHE A 39 -4.76 18.39 0.16
CA PHE A 39 -5.72 18.38 -0.93
C PHE A 39 -5.25 17.46 -2.06
N HIS A 40 -6.22 16.87 -2.77
CA HIS A 40 -5.91 16.02 -3.92
C HIS A 40 -5.26 16.82 -5.06
N SER A 41 -4.28 16.22 -5.72
CA SER A 41 -3.62 16.80 -6.88
C SER A 41 -3.89 15.94 -8.11
N TYR A 42 -4.19 16.59 -9.23
CA TYR A 42 -4.41 15.92 -10.48
C TYR A 42 -3.39 16.40 -11.53
N VAL A 43 -2.57 15.47 -12.05
CA VAL A 43 -1.52 15.79 -13.00
C VAL A 43 -1.93 15.37 -14.41
N VAL A 44 -2.17 16.34 -15.27
CA VAL A 44 -2.64 16.13 -16.64
C VAL A 44 -1.54 16.46 -17.64
N GLY A 45 -1.46 15.70 -18.71
CA GLY A 45 -0.53 15.96 -19.82
C GLY A 45 -0.56 14.83 -20.83
N LEU A 46 -0.12 15.11 -22.05
CA LEU A 46 0.00 14.13 -23.11
C LEU A 46 1.06 13.07 -22.78
N THR A 47 0.97 11.91 -23.41
CA THR A 47 1.98 10.84 -23.29
C THR A 47 3.37 11.37 -23.70
N GLY A 48 4.41 10.95 -22.99
CA GLY A 48 5.79 11.41 -23.25
C GLY A 48 6.13 12.81 -22.72
N ARG A 49 5.22 13.53 -22.09
CA ARG A 49 5.46 14.91 -21.57
C ARG A 49 5.98 14.97 -20.12
N GLY A 50 6.52 13.88 -19.62
CA GLY A 50 7.24 13.88 -18.33
C GLY A 50 6.38 13.72 -17.08
N LYS A 51 5.07 13.38 -17.17
CA LYS A 51 4.22 13.16 -15.99
C LYS A 51 4.83 12.19 -14.98
N SER A 52 5.27 11.01 -15.45
CA SER A 52 5.88 9.98 -14.60
C SER A 52 7.17 10.48 -13.96
N LYS A 53 8.01 11.23 -14.69
CA LYS A 53 9.25 11.81 -14.15
C LYS A 53 8.97 12.90 -13.12
N PHE A 54 7.92 13.67 -13.30
CA PHE A 54 7.44 14.64 -12.30
C PHE A 54 7.00 13.93 -11.02
N LEU A 55 6.15 12.90 -11.14
CA LEU A 55 5.70 12.10 -10.00
C LEU A 55 6.89 11.40 -9.31
N GLN A 56 7.82 10.83 -10.07
CA GLN A 56 9.06 10.24 -9.55
C GLN A 56 9.84 11.24 -8.70
N SER A 57 10.02 12.47 -9.19
CA SER A 57 10.71 13.53 -8.44
C SER A 57 10.00 13.87 -7.12
N CYS A 58 8.67 13.94 -7.12
CA CYS A 58 7.90 14.20 -5.91
C CYS A 58 8.05 13.07 -4.89
N ILE A 59 7.93 11.83 -5.33
CA ILE A 59 8.01 10.64 -4.48
C ILE A 59 9.41 10.48 -3.88
N LEU A 60 10.46 10.65 -4.69
CA LEU A 60 11.84 10.59 -4.19
C LEU A 60 12.12 11.64 -3.12
N GLN A 61 11.53 12.84 -3.23
CA GLN A 61 11.64 13.86 -2.18
C GLN A 61 10.96 13.40 -0.89
N ASP A 62 9.81 12.73 -0.98
CA ASP A 62 9.10 12.20 0.19
C ASP A 62 9.90 11.10 0.87
N ILE A 63 10.41 10.14 0.11
CA ILE A 63 11.23 9.04 0.64
C ILE A 63 12.48 9.59 1.33
N LYS A 64 13.22 10.49 0.68
CA LYS A 64 14.44 11.11 1.24
C LYS A 64 14.18 12.00 2.46
N ALA A 65 12.98 12.54 2.57
CA ALA A 65 12.55 13.33 3.73
C ALA A 65 11.92 12.47 4.84
N ASN A 66 11.99 11.14 4.74
CA ASN A 66 11.38 10.18 5.68
C ASN A 66 9.86 10.34 5.82
N ARG A 67 9.17 10.76 4.76
CA ARG A 67 7.71 10.79 4.72
C ARG A 67 7.17 9.48 4.16
N GLY A 68 6.10 8.97 4.76
CA GLY A 68 5.39 7.80 4.23
C GLY A 68 4.68 8.15 2.92
N CYS A 69 4.80 7.28 1.92
CA CYS A 69 4.05 7.37 0.67
C CYS A 69 3.67 5.97 0.17
N ALA A 70 2.58 5.89 -0.56
CA ALA A 70 2.16 4.68 -1.25
C ALA A 70 2.00 4.96 -2.73
N ILE A 71 2.42 4.01 -3.58
CA ILE A 71 2.39 4.13 -5.02
C ILE A 71 1.60 2.95 -5.57
N ILE A 72 0.57 3.23 -6.37
CA ILE A 72 -0.15 2.24 -7.15
C ILE A 72 0.18 2.50 -8.62
N ASP A 73 1.01 1.63 -9.20
CA ASP A 73 1.48 1.76 -10.57
C ASP A 73 1.01 0.56 -11.42
N PRO A 74 -0.05 0.72 -12.22
CA PRO A 74 -0.59 -0.36 -13.04
C PRO A 74 0.39 -0.92 -14.09
N HIS A 75 1.34 -0.10 -14.54
CA HIS A 75 2.35 -0.47 -15.54
C HIS A 75 3.64 -0.99 -14.91
N GLY A 76 3.99 -0.51 -13.72
CA GLY A 76 5.19 -0.89 -12.97
C GLY A 76 6.47 -0.15 -13.36
N ASP A 77 6.44 0.73 -14.34
CA ASP A 77 7.63 1.45 -14.83
C ASP A 77 8.06 2.55 -13.86
N LEU A 78 7.10 3.31 -13.30
CA LEU A 78 7.36 4.34 -12.32
C LEU A 78 7.99 3.76 -11.04
N ALA A 79 7.44 2.64 -10.55
CA ALA A 79 7.95 1.96 -9.37
C ALA A 79 9.39 1.46 -9.58
N LYS A 80 9.70 0.89 -10.74
CA LYS A 80 11.06 0.47 -11.11
C LYS A 80 12.02 1.65 -11.20
N ASP A 81 11.62 2.74 -11.85
CA ASP A 81 12.44 3.95 -11.98
C ASP A 81 12.77 4.56 -10.62
N ILE A 82 11.83 4.52 -9.67
CA ILE A 82 12.06 4.98 -8.30
C ILE A 82 13.08 4.09 -7.61
N LEU A 83 12.93 2.77 -7.66
CA LEU A 83 13.89 1.83 -7.07
C LEU A 83 15.29 2.00 -7.65
N GLN A 84 15.41 2.11 -8.97
CA GLN A 84 16.70 2.35 -9.62
C GLN A 84 17.35 3.65 -9.16
N SER A 85 16.55 4.72 -9.01
CA SER A 85 17.07 6.00 -8.50
C SER A 85 17.54 5.89 -7.06
N LEU A 86 16.80 5.18 -6.20
CA LEU A 86 17.19 4.96 -4.80
C LEU A 86 18.50 4.16 -4.71
N ILE A 87 18.65 3.11 -5.53
CA ILE A 87 19.88 2.32 -5.60
C ILE A 87 21.04 3.20 -6.07
N SER A 88 20.86 3.95 -7.16
CA SER A 88 21.90 4.81 -7.73
C SER A 88 22.33 5.95 -6.78
N ASP A 89 21.41 6.40 -5.95
CA ASP A 89 21.68 7.46 -4.95
C ASP A 89 22.27 6.92 -3.64
N GLY A 90 22.55 5.61 -3.54
CA GLY A 90 23.10 4.98 -2.34
C GLY A 90 22.12 4.93 -1.16
N TYR A 91 20.82 5.00 -1.42
CA TYR A 91 19.80 4.99 -0.35
C TYR A 91 19.87 3.72 0.50
N PHE A 92 20.21 2.59 -0.09
CA PHE A 92 20.32 1.29 0.55
C PHE A 92 21.70 0.99 1.15
N ASP A 93 22.64 1.94 1.10
CA ASP A 93 23.93 1.82 1.80
C ASP A 93 23.75 1.81 3.32
N ASP A 94 22.63 2.39 3.81
CA ASP A 94 22.16 2.24 5.17
C ASP A 94 21.18 1.05 5.23
N PRO A 95 21.53 -0.07 5.94
CA PRO A 95 20.69 -1.26 6.01
C PRO A 95 19.29 -1.00 6.59
N SER A 96 19.12 0.00 7.46
CA SER A 96 17.82 0.35 8.04
C SER A 96 16.78 0.79 7.01
N ASN A 97 17.24 1.23 5.84
CA ASN A 97 16.35 1.67 4.77
C ASN A 97 15.68 0.52 4.00
N TYR A 98 16.20 -0.72 4.10
CA TYR A 98 15.52 -1.89 3.50
C TYR A 98 14.16 -2.14 4.12
N GLU A 99 14.02 -1.98 5.44
CA GLU A 99 12.76 -2.21 6.13
C GLU A 99 11.70 -1.13 5.84
N ARG A 100 12.10 -0.03 5.22
CA ARG A 100 11.23 1.11 4.92
C ARG A 100 10.57 1.02 3.54
N ILE A 101 11.01 0.11 2.70
CA ILE A 101 10.50 -0.04 1.33
C ILE A 101 9.80 -1.39 1.20
N ILE A 102 8.51 -1.34 0.94
CA ILE A 102 7.72 -2.54 0.63
C ILE A 102 7.38 -2.49 -0.86
N TYR A 103 8.00 -3.37 -1.65
CA TYR A 103 7.75 -3.48 -3.08
C TYR A 103 6.90 -4.69 -3.39
N VAL A 104 5.67 -4.46 -3.84
CA VAL A 104 4.71 -5.52 -4.18
C VAL A 104 4.56 -5.62 -5.68
N ALA A 105 4.94 -6.75 -6.27
CA ALA A 105 4.81 -7.03 -7.70
C ALA A 105 3.94 -8.29 -7.91
N PRO A 106 2.60 -8.20 -7.96
CA PRO A 106 1.70 -9.34 -8.00
C PRO A 106 1.86 -10.24 -9.23
N ARG A 107 2.48 -9.73 -10.31
CA ARG A 107 2.74 -10.50 -11.54
C ARG A 107 3.97 -11.42 -11.44
N ARG A 108 4.84 -11.20 -10.45
CA ARG A 108 6.00 -12.06 -10.25
C ARG A 108 5.57 -13.41 -9.69
N ARG A 109 6.09 -14.49 -10.28
CA ARG A 109 5.79 -15.87 -9.84
C ARG A 109 6.91 -16.46 -8.99
N ASP A 110 8.10 -15.90 -9.09
CA ASP A 110 9.32 -16.32 -8.38
C ASP A 110 9.38 -15.79 -6.94
N TYR A 111 8.55 -14.80 -6.63
CA TYR A 111 8.49 -14.19 -5.31
C TYR A 111 7.07 -13.78 -4.96
N MET A 112 6.54 -14.34 -3.88
CA MET A 112 5.19 -14.05 -3.40
C MET A 112 5.28 -13.36 -2.04
N ILE A 113 4.64 -12.20 -1.93
CA ILE A 113 4.50 -11.52 -0.64
C ILE A 113 3.29 -12.11 0.07
N PRO A 114 3.48 -12.74 1.26
CA PRO A 114 2.37 -13.25 2.03
C PRO A 114 1.53 -12.07 2.54
N PHE A 115 0.28 -12.00 2.09
CA PHE A 115 -0.67 -10.99 2.52
C PHE A 115 -1.99 -11.66 2.88
N ASN A 116 -2.29 -11.75 4.18
CA ASN A 116 -3.56 -12.29 4.65
C ASN A 116 -4.56 -11.15 4.86
N VAL A 117 -5.52 -11.01 3.95
CA VAL A 117 -6.61 -10.01 4.03
C VAL A 117 -7.55 -10.22 5.21
N LEU A 118 -7.52 -11.42 5.83
CA LEU A 118 -8.30 -11.79 7.00
C LEU A 118 -7.54 -11.61 8.31
N ALA A 119 -6.26 -11.26 8.27
CA ALA A 119 -5.51 -11.01 9.49
C ALA A 119 -6.08 -9.80 10.25
N ARG A 120 -6.19 -9.94 11.57
CA ARG A 120 -6.52 -8.81 12.45
C ARG A 120 -5.32 -7.87 12.53
N PRO A 121 -5.46 -6.58 12.21
CA PRO A 121 -4.36 -5.62 12.32
C PRO A 121 -4.01 -5.31 13.79
N ASP A 122 -4.99 -5.39 14.67
CA ASP A 122 -4.89 -5.14 16.11
C ASP A 122 -5.95 -5.98 16.86
N GLN A 123 -5.89 -5.95 18.19
CA GLN A 123 -6.82 -6.70 19.05
C GLN A 123 -8.21 -6.05 19.14
N GLU A 124 -8.34 -4.77 18.78
CA GLU A 124 -9.59 -4.02 18.87
C GLU A 124 -10.47 -4.21 17.63
N THR A 125 -9.86 -4.65 16.51
CA THR A 125 -10.60 -4.84 15.24
C THR A 125 -11.53 -6.05 15.34
N GLU A 126 -12.81 -5.81 15.19
CA GLU A 126 -13.85 -6.86 15.25
C GLU A 126 -13.84 -7.72 13.97
N THR A 127 -14.15 -9.02 14.15
CA THR A 127 -14.32 -9.97 13.03
C THR A 127 -15.30 -9.44 11.99
N TYR A 128 -16.39 -8.81 12.43
CA TYR A 128 -17.40 -8.22 11.53
C TYR A 128 -16.80 -7.19 10.57
N GLU A 129 -15.92 -6.30 11.06
CA GLU A 129 -15.32 -5.26 10.24
C GLU A 129 -14.40 -5.85 9.16
N ILE A 130 -13.61 -6.88 9.51
CA ILE A 130 -12.74 -7.56 8.56
C ILE A 130 -13.57 -8.19 7.45
N CYS A 131 -14.61 -8.96 7.83
CA CYS A 131 -15.53 -9.60 6.89
C CYS A 131 -16.21 -8.58 5.98
N GLN A 132 -16.68 -7.47 6.54
CA GLN A 132 -17.36 -6.44 5.77
C GLN A 132 -16.44 -5.74 4.78
N ARG A 133 -15.18 -5.45 5.14
CA ARG A 133 -14.17 -4.90 4.20
C ARG A 133 -13.94 -5.83 3.02
N VAL A 134 -13.81 -7.13 3.28
CA VAL A 134 -13.59 -8.13 2.21
C VAL A 134 -14.83 -8.22 1.32
N ILE A 135 -16.04 -8.38 1.89
CA ILE A 135 -17.29 -8.46 1.13
C ILE A 135 -17.47 -7.21 0.26
N ASN A 136 -17.27 -6.00 0.82
CA ASN A 136 -17.37 -4.76 0.07
C ASN A 136 -16.36 -4.69 -1.10
N SER A 137 -15.16 -5.21 -0.92
CA SER A 137 -14.14 -5.27 -1.97
C SER A 137 -14.56 -6.20 -3.11
N PHE A 138 -15.12 -7.37 -2.78
CA PHE A 138 -15.71 -8.28 -3.76
C PHE A 138 -16.88 -7.63 -4.50
N MET A 139 -17.80 -7.01 -3.79
CA MET A 139 -18.96 -6.35 -4.39
C MET A 139 -18.54 -5.22 -5.34
N ARG A 140 -17.59 -4.39 -4.96
CA ARG A 140 -17.07 -3.31 -5.83
C ARG A 140 -16.41 -3.84 -7.10
N THR A 141 -15.71 -4.96 -7.00
CA THR A 141 -14.97 -5.53 -8.14
C THR A 141 -15.89 -6.25 -9.13
N TRP A 142 -16.91 -6.96 -8.62
CA TRP A 142 -17.78 -7.82 -9.43
C TRP A 142 -19.26 -7.40 -9.44
N SER A 143 -19.63 -6.22 -8.93
CA SER A 143 -21.01 -5.74 -8.84
C SER A 143 -21.79 -5.74 -10.17
N ARG A 144 -21.08 -5.59 -11.30
CA ARG A 144 -21.73 -5.65 -12.62
C ARG A 144 -22.16 -7.06 -13.03
N THR A 145 -21.61 -8.09 -12.41
CA THR A 145 -21.83 -9.52 -12.75
C THR A 145 -22.70 -10.21 -11.69
N LEU A 146 -22.60 -9.77 -10.45
CA LEU A 146 -23.37 -10.28 -9.33
C LEU A 146 -24.52 -9.30 -9.09
N GLN A 147 -25.71 -9.59 -9.65
CA GLN A 147 -26.95 -9.04 -9.09
C GLN A 147 -27.01 -9.55 -7.65
N GLU A 148 -26.97 -8.65 -6.67
CA GLU A 148 -26.82 -8.91 -5.24
C GLU A 148 -27.79 -10.01 -4.70
N PRO A 149 -27.41 -11.30 -4.70
CA PRO A 149 -28.23 -12.28 -4.05
C PRO A 149 -28.01 -12.14 -2.54
N PRO A 150 -29.05 -11.90 -1.73
CA PRO A 150 -28.90 -11.82 -0.28
C PRO A 150 -28.19 -13.04 0.32
N ARG A 151 -28.37 -14.20 -0.29
CA ARG A 151 -27.71 -15.46 0.09
C ARG A 151 -26.18 -15.41 -0.06
N PHE A 152 -25.65 -14.73 -1.09
CA PHE A 152 -24.21 -14.59 -1.27
C PHE A 152 -23.56 -13.87 -0.08
N GLN A 153 -24.12 -12.76 0.33
CA GLN A 153 -23.58 -11.99 1.47
C GLN A 153 -23.65 -12.80 2.78
N GLN A 154 -24.73 -13.55 2.99
CA GLN A 154 -24.88 -14.42 4.16
C GLN A 154 -23.81 -15.51 4.19
N VAL A 155 -23.64 -16.26 3.08
CA VAL A 155 -22.65 -17.34 2.98
C VAL A 155 -21.23 -16.76 3.15
N MET A 156 -20.92 -15.67 2.44
CA MET A 156 -19.60 -15.03 2.56
C MET A 156 -19.32 -14.58 3.99
N ARG A 157 -20.27 -13.95 4.65
CA ARG A 157 -20.10 -13.49 6.03
C ARG A 157 -19.84 -14.65 6.98
N ALA A 158 -20.66 -15.70 6.95
CA ALA A 158 -20.48 -16.87 7.80
C ALA A 158 -19.13 -17.55 7.56
N SER A 159 -18.78 -17.76 6.30
CA SER A 159 -17.51 -18.41 5.93
C SER A 159 -16.27 -17.58 6.32
N LEU A 160 -16.31 -16.28 6.05
CA LEU A 160 -15.19 -15.39 6.41
C LEU A 160 -15.04 -15.26 7.93
N SER A 161 -16.16 -15.19 8.68
CA SER A 161 -16.10 -15.15 10.15
C SER A 161 -15.43 -16.41 10.70
N ALA A 162 -15.80 -17.59 10.19
CA ALA A 162 -15.18 -18.85 10.60
C ALA A 162 -13.67 -18.87 10.31
N LEU A 163 -13.25 -18.35 9.15
CA LEU A 163 -11.83 -18.27 8.80
C LEU A 163 -11.05 -17.26 9.65
N VAL A 164 -11.63 -16.12 10.00
CA VAL A 164 -11.01 -15.12 10.87
C VAL A 164 -10.82 -15.68 12.28
N GLU A 165 -11.86 -16.29 12.86
CA GLU A 165 -11.80 -16.86 14.21
C GLU A 165 -10.79 -18.01 14.32
N THR A 166 -10.67 -18.82 13.27
CA THR A 166 -9.66 -19.90 13.21
C THR A 166 -8.29 -19.48 12.67
N LYS A 167 -8.05 -18.15 12.51
CA LYS A 167 -6.79 -17.56 12.03
C LYS A 167 -6.32 -18.11 10.69
N ARG A 168 -7.24 -18.47 9.82
CA ARG A 168 -6.98 -18.98 8.47
C ARG A 168 -6.89 -17.85 7.43
N THR A 169 -6.71 -18.22 6.21
CA THR A 169 -6.56 -17.28 5.09
C THR A 169 -7.76 -17.31 4.15
N ILE A 170 -7.87 -16.31 3.26
CA ILE A 170 -8.91 -16.30 2.24
C ILE A 170 -8.78 -17.47 1.25
N CYS A 171 -7.60 -18.06 1.10
CA CYS A 171 -7.38 -19.24 0.26
C CYS A 171 -8.15 -20.47 0.77
N ASP A 172 -8.45 -20.51 2.05
CA ASP A 172 -9.22 -21.57 2.71
C ASP A 172 -10.73 -21.45 2.46
N LEU A 173 -11.19 -20.36 1.84
CA LEU A 173 -12.60 -20.16 1.54
C LEU A 173 -13.15 -21.23 0.57
N TYR A 174 -12.39 -21.55 -0.48
CA TYR A 174 -12.82 -22.57 -1.44
C TYR A 174 -12.97 -23.95 -0.80
N PRO A 175 -11.95 -24.52 -0.11
CA PRO A 175 -12.14 -25.79 0.57
C PRO A 175 -13.22 -25.75 1.67
N LEU A 176 -13.40 -24.66 2.37
CA LEU A 176 -14.47 -24.52 3.36
C LEU A 176 -15.86 -24.68 2.73
N LEU A 177 -16.06 -24.20 1.51
CA LEU A 177 -17.33 -24.25 0.81
C LEU A 177 -17.57 -25.60 0.08
N THR A 178 -16.51 -26.31 -0.30
CA THR A 178 -16.60 -27.47 -1.19
C THR A 178 -16.20 -28.80 -0.56
N ASN A 179 -15.54 -28.80 0.61
CA ASN A 179 -15.04 -30.01 1.26
C ASN A 179 -15.62 -30.14 2.67
N ASP A 180 -16.46 -31.17 2.87
CA ASP A 180 -17.17 -31.40 4.12
C ASP A 180 -16.22 -31.68 5.29
N THR A 181 -15.21 -32.54 5.09
CA THR A 181 -14.23 -32.87 6.14
C THR A 181 -13.43 -31.64 6.57
N PHE A 182 -13.02 -30.81 5.62
CA PHE A 182 -12.34 -29.56 5.95
C PHE A 182 -13.24 -28.61 6.73
N ARG A 183 -14.50 -28.52 6.34
CA ARG A 183 -15.50 -27.69 7.03
C ARG A 183 -15.72 -28.15 8.48
N GLU A 184 -15.84 -29.46 8.70
CA GLU A 184 -15.97 -30.04 10.05
C GLU A 184 -14.75 -29.66 10.92
N THR A 185 -13.54 -29.81 10.41
CA THR A 185 -12.32 -29.41 11.12
C THR A 185 -12.30 -27.94 11.50
N VAL A 186 -12.81 -27.05 10.64
CA VAL A 186 -12.89 -25.62 10.94
C VAL A 186 -13.93 -25.34 12.00
N LEU A 187 -15.09 -26.01 11.95
CA LEU A 187 -16.16 -25.82 12.91
C LEU A 187 -15.77 -26.34 14.31
N GLU A 188 -15.09 -27.45 14.42
CA GLU A 188 -14.57 -27.98 15.68
C GLU A 188 -13.67 -26.94 16.38
N GLN A 189 -12.78 -26.26 15.64
CA GLN A 189 -11.91 -25.22 16.20
C GLN A 189 -12.62 -23.98 16.71
N ILE A 190 -13.88 -23.76 16.34
CA ILE A 190 -14.68 -22.60 16.82
C ILE A 190 -15.41 -22.95 18.11
N TYR A 191 -15.75 -24.24 18.31
CA TYR A 191 -16.54 -24.69 19.46
C TYR A 191 -15.69 -25.21 20.64
N ASP A 192 -14.36 -25.38 20.44
CA ASP A 192 -13.39 -25.65 21.50
C ASP A 192 -12.89 -24.34 22.13
#